data_c457ab9e603a5de1e9a780687411ba47
#
_entry.id   c457ab9e603a5de1e9a780687411ba47
#
_cell.length_a   1.000
_cell.length_b   1.000
_cell.length_c   1.000
_cell.angle_alpha   90.00
_cell.angle_beta   90.00
_cell.angle_gamma   90.00
#
_symmetry.space_group_name_H-M   'P 1'
#
loop_
_entity.id
_entity.type
_entity.pdbx_description
1 polymer ?
#
loop_
_entity_poly.entity_id
_entity_poly.type
_entity_poly.pdbx_seq_one_letter_code
_entity_poly.pdbx_strand_id
1 'polypeptide(L)'
;IDLRAGDYEARVATTGATLVHLRRAGRDLVIPFDAETTLPCGWQGRTLVPWPNRVAGARYTYGGEEYLVPCNEPETGSALHGLVGWSDFQVVSDTAGEDDPAGEADVDDVAEEAHEPLSDVTLELSLPASYGYPWALEVSVRFALDAVTGLTVTTTATNVGAAVAAPHVPGAPEAAGEALPAPYGVSAHPYLTRSVPLDECVLTVPAATVLDADPATMAPAGRRPVEGTDWDWREGRAVGETS
;
A
#
# COMPACT_ATOMS: atom_id res chain seq x y z
N ILE A 1 -16.09 6.30 -1.29
CA ILE A 1 -16.48 5.86 -2.63
C ILE A 1 -16.83 4.39 -2.53
N ASP A 2 -17.98 3.99 -3.02
CA ASP A 2 -18.45 2.59 -3.01
C ASP A 2 -18.33 1.99 -4.41
N LEU A 3 -17.73 0.80 -4.50
CA LEU A 3 -17.57 0.01 -5.71
C LEU A 3 -18.40 -1.26 -5.60
N ARG A 4 -19.01 -1.70 -6.70
CA ARG A 4 -19.81 -2.93 -6.78
C ARG A 4 -19.57 -3.66 -8.08
N ALA A 5 -19.39 -4.99 -8.00
CA ALA A 5 -19.24 -5.86 -9.15
C ALA A 5 -19.72 -7.27 -8.79
N GLY A 6 -20.86 -7.69 -9.32
CA GLY A 6 -21.50 -8.98 -8.99
C GLY A 6 -21.71 -9.11 -7.47
N ASP A 7 -21.16 -10.15 -6.86
CA ASP A 7 -21.24 -10.41 -5.42
C ASP A 7 -20.25 -9.59 -4.58
N TYR A 8 -19.37 -8.80 -5.20
CA TYR A 8 -18.36 -8.02 -4.52
C TYR A 8 -18.83 -6.60 -4.23
N GLU A 9 -18.47 -6.11 -3.05
CA GLU A 9 -18.62 -4.73 -2.60
C GLU A 9 -17.31 -4.26 -1.98
N ALA A 10 -16.87 -3.07 -2.33
CA ALA A 10 -15.73 -2.41 -1.69
C ALA A 10 -16.04 -0.96 -1.38
N ARG A 11 -15.42 -0.42 -0.34
CA ARG A 11 -15.45 1.03 -0.03
C ARG A 11 -14.02 1.54 0.09
N VAL A 12 -13.77 2.67 -0.53
CA VAL A 12 -12.49 3.36 -0.55
C VAL A 12 -12.66 4.76 0.04
N ALA A 13 -11.74 5.17 0.90
CA ALA A 13 -11.65 6.54 1.41
C ALA A 13 -10.51 7.28 0.72
N THR A 14 -10.70 8.59 0.46
CA THR A 14 -9.68 9.45 -0.17
C THR A 14 -8.47 9.66 0.73
N THR A 15 -8.67 9.76 2.05
CA THR A 15 -7.56 9.88 3.00
C THR A 15 -6.67 8.64 2.98
N GLY A 16 -5.44 8.80 2.52
CA GLY A 16 -4.44 7.74 2.42
C GLY A 16 -4.76 6.69 1.36
N ALA A 17 -5.66 6.97 0.41
CA ALA A 17 -6.18 6.01 -0.56
C ALA A 17 -6.45 4.65 0.12
N THR A 18 -7.41 4.66 1.07
CA THR A 18 -7.59 3.60 2.05
C THR A 18 -8.71 2.64 1.65
N LEU A 19 -8.43 1.33 1.64
CA LEU A 19 -9.47 0.30 1.54
C LEU A 19 -10.19 0.16 2.89
N VAL A 20 -11.45 0.61 2.96
CA VAL A 20 -12.28 0.61 4.17
C VAL A 20 -12.93 -0.73 4.43
N HIS A 21 -13.53 -1.33 3.40
CA HIS A 21 -14.01 -2.70 3.41
C HIS A 21 -13.92 -3.35 2.03
N LEU A 22 -13.88 -4.66 2.03
CA LEU A 22 -14.07 -5.51 0.86
C LEU A 22 -14.91 -6.72 1.29
N ARG A 23 -16.01 -6.96 0.59
CA ARG A 23 -16.95 -8.05 0.86
C ARG A 23 -17.21 -8.88 -0.39
N ARG A 24 -17.56 -10.13 -0.18
CA ARG A 24 -18.14 -11.00 -1.20
C ARG A 24 -19.37 -11.71 -0.66
N ALA A 25 -20.51 -11.60 -1.32
CA ALA A 25 -21.78 -12.17 -0.88
C ALA A 25 -22.09 -11.85 0.60
N GLY A 26 -21.89 -10.58 1.02
CA GLY A 26 -22.10 -10.10 2.38
C GLY A 26 -21.05 -10.51 3.42
N ARG A 27 -20.03 -11.31 3.04
CA ARG A 27 -18.94 -11.73 3.93
C ARG A 27 -17.73 -10.81 3.79
N ASP A 28 -17.26 -10.26 4.90
CA ASP A 28 -16.03 -9.45 4.93
C ASP A 28 -14.79 -10.29 4.55
N LEU A 29 -13.98 -9.76 3.64
CA LEU A 29 -12.67 -10.30 3.23
C LEU A 29 -11.51 -9.55 3.90
N VAL A 30 -11.74 -8.28 4.24
CA VAL A 30 -10.87 -7.48 5.11
C VAL A 30 -11.66 -7.04 6.34
N ILE A 31 -10.99 -6.78 7.45
CA ILE A 31 -11.63 -6.24 8.66
C ILE A 31 -12.11 -4.83 8.34
N PRO A 32 -13.44 -4.57 8.35
CA PRO A 32 -13.98 -3.26 8.04
C PRO A 32 -13.81 -2.28 9.20
N PHE A 33 -13.89 -0.99 8.90
CA PHE A 33 -14.03 0.08 9.89
C PHE A 33 -14.99 1.15 9.39
N ASP A 34 -15.50 1.98 10.29
CA ASP A 34 -16.34 3.12 9.95
C ASP A 34 -15.44 4.33 9.66
N ALA A 35 -15.28 4.65 8.37
CA ALA A 35 -14.40 5.74 7.93
C ALA A 35 -14.93 7.15 8.28
N GLU A 36 -16.21 7.27 8.66
CA GLU A 36 -16.82 8.57 9.00
C GLU A 36 -16.60 8.93 10.47
N THR A 37 -16.56 7.93 11.34
CA THR A 37 -16.53 8.15 12.79
C THR A 37 -15.28 7.60 13.48
N THR A 38 -14.48 6.78 12.80
CA THR A 38 -13.38 6.04 13.41
C THR A 38 -12.10 6.24 12.62
N LEU A 39 -11.01 6.63 13.31
CA LEU A 39 -9.68 6.54 12.73
C LEU A 39 -9.27 5.06 12.67
N PRO A 40 -8.78 4.58 11.52
CA PRO A 40 -8.36 3.20 11.39
C PRO A 40 -7.19 2.90 12.34
N CYS A 41 -7.30 1.79 13.05
CA CYS A 41 -6.24 1.31 13.93
C CYS A 41 -5.05 0.80 13.10
N GLY A 42 -3.83 1.14 13.51
CA GLY A 42 -2.62 0.50 12.98
C GLY A 42 -2.43 0.61 11.47
N TRP A 43 -2.76 1.74 10.84
CA TRP A 43 -2.62 1.95 9.39
C TRP A 43 -3.53 1.08 8.50
N GLN A 44 -4.55 0.50 9.09
CA GLN A 44 -5.48 -0.41 8.43
C GLN A 44 -5.97 0.11 7.09
N GLY A 45 -5.80 -0.69 6.03
CA GLY A 45 -6.27 -0.42 4.68
C GLY A 45 -5.50 0.63 3.89
N ARG A 46 -4.50 1.32 4.48
CA ARG A 46 -3.82 2.47 3.86
C ARG A 46 -2.81 2.08 2.79
N THR A 47 -2.61 3.00 1.86
CA THR A 47 -1.50 2.99 0.91
C THR A 47 -0.26 3.59 1.56
N LEU A 48 0.87 2.89 1.46
CA LEU A 48 2.13 3.24 2.11
C LEU A 48 3.15 3.65 1.05
N VAL A 49 3.42 4.95 0.95
CA VAL A 49 4.33 5.58 -0.04
C VAL A 49 5.07 6.72 0.67
N PRO A 50 6.33 6.99 0.39
CA PRO A 50 7.26 6.30 -0.49
C PRO A 50 8.09 5.19 0.18
N TRP A 51 7.71 4.73 1.36
CA TRP A 51 8.27 3.53 1.99
C TRP A 51 7.22 2.82 2.85
N PRO A 52 7.18 1.48 2.84
CA PRO A 52 6.50 0.69 3.86
C PRO A 52 7.40 0.47 5.06
N ASN A 53 6.80 0.09 6.22
CA ASN A 53 7.53 -0.22 7.43
C ASN A 53 8.38 0.98 7.93
N ARG A 54 9.50 0.74 8.61
CA ARG A 54 10.25 1.72 9.38
C ARG A 54 11.53 2.17 8.69
N VAL A 55 11.76 3.48 8.72
CA VAL A 55 13.08 4.07 8.54
C VAL A 55 13.66 4.27 9.94
N ALA A 56 14.60 3.41 10.32
CA ALA A 56 15.18 3.35 11.65
C ALA A 56 15.89 4.66 12.01
N GLY A 57 15.65 5.15 13.23
CA GLY A 57 16.19 6.43 13.69
C GLY A 57 15.69 7.64 12.90
N ALA A 58 14.60 7.46 12.10
CA ALA A 58 14.02 8.47 11.23
C ALA A 58 15.08 9.10 10.28
N ARG A 59 16.08 8.32 9.85
CA ARG A 59 17.14 8.75 8.94
C ARG A 59 17.55 7.66 7.97
N TYR A 60 17.94 8.06 6.78
CA TYR A 60 18.47 7.14 5.77
C TYR A 60 19.57 7.82 4.95
N THR A 61 20.40 7.01 4.29
CA THR A 61 21.44 7.50 3.38
C THR A 61 21.08 7.09 1.95
N TYR A 62 21.14 8.05 1.03
CA TYR A 62 20.93 7.79 -0.39
C TYR A 62 21.85 8.70 -1.23
N GLY A 63 22.50 8.13 -2.24
CA GLY A 63 23.46 8.86 -3.06
C GLY A 63 24.68 9.40 -2.30
N GLY A 64 24.96 8.90 -1.09
CA GLY A 64 26.05 9.37 -0.23
C GLY A 64 25.63 10.48 0.74
N GLU A 65 24.40 11.00 0.64
CA GLU A 65 23.84 12.04 1.51
C GLU A 65 22.92 11.44 2.57
N GLU A 66 22.90 12.03 3.77
CA GLU A 66 21.99 11.65 4.85
C GLU A 66 20.73 12.52 4.82
N TYR A 67 19.57 11.89 4.95
CA TYR A 67 18.26 12.53 5.00
C TYR A 67 17.56 12.20 6.31
N LEU A 68 16.88 13.21 6.90
CA LEU A 68 16.08 13.08 8.10
C LEU A 68 14.61 13.22 7.74
N VAL A 69 13.81 12.22 8.08
CA VAL A 69 12.35 12.23 7.90
C VAL A 69 11.64 12.42 9.24
N PRO A 70 10.37 12.89 9.25
CA PRO A 70 9.62 13.03 10.49
C PRO A 70 9.50 11.70 11.25
N CYS A 71 9.91 11.67 12.51
CA CYS A 71 9.67 10.55 13.41
C CYS A 71 8.21 10.58 13.86
N ASN A 72 7.42 9.62 13.38
CA ASN A 72 6.00 9.47 13.72
C ASN A 72 5.71 8.23 14.58
N GLU A 73 6.74 7.50 14.99
CA GLU A 73 6.71 6.38 15.93
C GLU A 73 7.80 6.60 16.99
N PRO A 74 7.55 7.46 18.00
CA PRO A 74 8.56 7.84 18.99
C PRO A 74 9.01 6.65 19.86
N GLU A 75 8.20 5.63 20.05
CA GLU A 75 8.51 4.43 20.84
C GLU A 75 9.72 3.67 20.28
N THR A 76 9.87 3.63 18.96
CA THR A 76 11.00 3.01 18.27
C THR A 76 12.01 4.02 17.73
N GLY A 77 11.67 5.32 17.80
CA GLY A 77 12.45 6.41 17.19
C GLY A 77 12.43 6.40 15.66
N SER A 78 11.41 5.80 15.05
CA SER A 78 11.37 5.54 13.60
C SER A 78 10.40 6.44 12.86
N ALA A 79 10.61 6.56 11.54
CA ALA A 79 9.62 7.06 10.60
C ALA A 79 8.88 5.88 9.96
N LEU A 80 7.59 5.77 10.24
CA LEU A 80 6.75 4.63 9.90
C LEU A 80 5.85 4.95 8.70
N HIS A 81 5.83 4.04 7.70
CA HIS A 81 4.83 3.93 6.65
C HIS A 81 4.69 5.12 5.70
N GLY A 82 5.79 5.82 5.43
CA GLY A 82 5.84 6.84 4.39
C GLY A 82 5.20 8.17 4.77
N LEU A 83 4.74 8.90 3.77
CA LEU A 83 4.30 10.29 3.90
C LEU A 83 2.84 10.52 3.49
N VAL A 84 2.21 9.58 2.76
CA VAL A 84 0.89 9.82 2.14
C VAL A 84 -0.29 9.27 2.94
N GLY A 85 -0.05 8.47 3.97
CA GLY A 85 -1.13 7.75 4.69
C GLY A 85 -2.17 8.65 5.37
N TRP A 86 -1.89 9.95 5.55
CA TRP A 86 -2.81 10.94 6.12
C TRP A 86 -3.15 12.06 5.13
N SER A 87 -2.69 11.95 3.89
CA SER A 87 -3.00 12.92 2.83
C SER A 87 -4.35 12.60 2.20
N ASP A 88 -5.04 13.64 1.74
CA ASP A 88 -6.30 13.50 1.03
C ASP A 88 -6.03 13.43 -0.47
N PHE A 89 -6.33 12.29 -1.06
CA PHE A 89 -6.21 12.04 -2.49
C PHE A 89 -7.40 12.62 -3.23
N GLN A 90 -7.19 13.09 -4.45
CA GLN A 90 -8.24 13.59 -5.32
C GLN A 90 -8.80 12.44 -6.18
N VAL A 91 -10.11 12.38 -6.34
CA VAL A 91 -10.77 11.47 -7.29
C VAL A 91 -10.57 12.02 -8.70
N VAL A 92 -9.93 11.26 -9.59
CA VAL A 92 -9.69 11.68 -10.98
C VAL A 92 -10.52 10.88 -11.98
N SER A 93 -10.92 9.65 -11.63
CA SER A 93 -11.91 8.87 -12.38
C SER A 93 -12.70 8.00 -11.42
N ASP A 94 -13.98 7.81 -11.70
CA ASP A 94 -14.89 7.04 -10.89
C ASP A 94 -16.01 6.48 -11.79
N THR A 95 -16.06 5.15 -11.93
CA THR A 95 -17.16 4.41 -12.56
C THR A 95 -18.08 3.77 -11.52
N ALA A 96 -17.93 4.15 -10.24
CA ALA A 96 -18.76 3.69 -9.15
C ALA A 96 -20.22 4.13 -9.38
N GLY A 97 -21.13 3.17 -9.39
CA GLY A 97 -22.56 3.46 -9.56
C GLY A 97 -23.07 3.47 -11.00
N GLU A 98 -22.26 3.15 -11.99
CA GLU A 98 -22.77 2.70 -13.28
C GLU A 98 -23.37 1.31 -13.08
N ASP A 99 -24.72 1.24 -13.00
CA ASP A 99 -25.44 -0.03 -12.97
C ASP A 99 -25.12 -0.77 -14.27
N ASP A 100 -24.57 -1.99 -14.17
CA ASP A 100 -24.43 -2.89 -15.30
C ASP A 100 -25.82 -3.09 -15.92
N PRO A 101 -26.10 -2.55 -17.12
CA PRO A 101 -27.33 -2.90 -17.81
C PRO A 101 -27.16 -4.38 -18.13
N ALA A 102 -27.97 -5.26 -17.49
CA ALA A 102 -27.99 -6.69 -17.75
C ALA A 102 -28.06 -6.94 -19.26
N GLY A 103 -26.91 -6.91 -19.91
CA GLY A 103 -26.72 -7.21 -21.31
C GLY A 103 -26.66 -8.71 -21.44
N GLU A 104 -27.65 -9.30 -22.11
CA GLU A 104 -27.63 -10.67 -22.60
C GLU A 104 -26.33 -10.86 -23.42
N ALA A 105 -25.35 -11.54 -22.85
CA ALA A 105 -24.13 -11.87 -23.53
C ALA A 105 -24.45 -12.96 -24.58
N ASP A 106 -24.36 -12.61 -25.87
CA ASP A 106 -24.27 -13.57 -26.96
C ASP A 106 -22.96 -14.36 -26.79
N VAL A 107 -23.11 -15.64 -26.50
CA VAL A 107 -22.00 -16.58 -26.29
C VAL A 107 -21.48 -17.09 -27.64
N ASP A 108 -20.70 -16.31 -28.36
CA ASP A 108 -19.84 -16.84 -29.44
C ASP A 108 -18.83 -15.77 -29.90
N ASP A 109 -17.75 -15.60 -29.15
CA ASP A 109 -16.43 -15.31 -29.74
C ASP A 109 -15.35 -15.40 -28.62
N VAL A 110 -14.52 -16.44 -28.67
CA VAL A 110 -13.39 -16.64 -27.77
C VAL A 110 -12.18 -15.86 -28.29
N ALA A 111 -12.17 -14.55 -28.05
CA ALA A 111 -10.96 -13.78 -27.92
C ALA A 111 -10.80 -13.48 -26.43
N GLU A 112 -9.61 -13.77 -25.86
CA GLU A 112 -9.24 -13.42 -24.50
C GLU A 112 -9.11 -11.88 -24.43
N GLU A 113 -10.25 -11.19 -24.53
CA GLU A 113 -10.34 -9.75 -24.30
C GLU A 113 -10.12 -9.51 -22.81
N ALA A 114 -9.19 -8.64 -22.49
CA ALA A 114 -9.00 -8.17 -21.11
C ALA A 114 -10.35 -7.68 -20.59
N HIS A 115 -10.95 -8.46 -19.68
CA HIS A 115 -12.25 -8.14 -19.09
C HIS A 115 -12.09 -6.84 -18.31
N GLU A 116 -12.80 -5.79 -18.76
CA GLU A 116 -12.77 -4.51 -18.07
C GLU A 116 -13.47 -4.62 -16.71
N PRO A 117 -12.94 -4.00 -15.64
CA PRO A 117 -13.59 -4.02 -14.34
C PRO A 117 -14.96 -3.35 -14.42
N LEU A 118 -15.96 -3.93 -13.76
CA LEU A 118 -17.33 -3.39 -13.74
C LEU A 118 -17.45 -2.10 -12.91
N SER A 119 -16.52 -1.87 -11.98
CA SER A 119 -16.52 -0.67 -11.15
C SER A 119 -15.10 -0.33 -10.69
N ASP A 120 -14.65 0.88 -10.92
CA ASP A 120 -13.34 1.33 -10.45
C ASP A 120 -13.31 2.80 -10.02
N VAL A 121 -12.29 3.13 -9.23
CA VAL A 121 -11.95 4.49 -8.86
C VAL A 121 -10.45 4.68 -8.92
N THR A 122 -10.02 5.81 -9.45
CA THR A 122 -8.62 6.24 -9.43
C THR A 122 -8.49 7.49 -8.57
N LEU A 123 -7.57 7.42 -7.62
CA LEU A 123 -7.23 8.48 -6.69
C LEU A 123 -5.82 8.97 -6.96
N GLU A 124 -5.59 10.27 -6.98
CA GLU A 124 -4.28 10.88 -7.22
C GLU A 124 -3.85 11.84 -6.13
N LEU A 125 -2.55 11.90 -5.90
CA LEU A 125 -1.91 12.80 -4.97
C LEU A 125 -0.58 13.29 -5.53
N SER A 126 -0.39 14.61 -5.58
CA SER A 126 0.93 15.22 -5.75
C SER A 126 1.63 15.27 -4.38
N LEU A 127 2.67 14.47 -4.19
CA LEU A 127 3.54 14.54 -3.03
C LEU A 127 4.68 15.51 -3.32
N PRO A 128 4.70 16.71 -2.73
CA PRO A 128 5.75 17.68 -2.99
C PRO A 128 7.08 17.23 -2.37
N ALA A 129 8.18 17.68 -2.97
CA ALA A 129 9.50 17.55 -2.36
C ALA A 129 9.51 18.19 -0.97
N SER A 130 10.12 17.52 -0.01
CA SER A 130 10.19 17.95 1.38
C SER A 130 11.61 17.83 1.95
N TYR A 131 11.84 18.38 3.15
CA TYR A 131 13.17 18.41 3.77
C TYR A 131 13.83 17.02 3.84
N GLY A 132 13.12 15.99 4.26
CA GLY A 132 13.66 14.65 4.41
C GLY A 132 13.46 13.75 3.18
N TYR A 133 12.71 14.21 2.18
CA TYR A 133 12.45 13.48 0.95
C TYR A 133 12.36 14.48 -0.22
N PRO A 134 13.51 14.90 -0.79
CA PRO A 134 13.56 16.01 -1.76
C PRO A 134 13.17 15.59 -3.20
N TRP A 135 12.32 14.60 -3.35
CA TRP A 135 11.76 14.15 -4.63
C TRP A 135 10.26 14.40 -4.64
N ALA A 136 9.77 15.08 -5.68
CA ALA A 136 8.35 15.22 -5.90
C ALA A 136 7.81 13.99 -6.64
N LEU A 137 6.69 13.42 -6.15
CA LEU A 137 6.04 12.28 -6.77
C LEU A 137 4.60 12.62 -7.14
N GLU A 138 4.16 12.18 -8.32
CA GLU A 138 2.75 12.00 -8.63
C GLU A 138 2.39 10.55 -8.31
N VAL A 139 1.46 10.37 -7.39
CA VAL A 139 1.02 9.05 -6.89
C VAL A 139 -0.41 8.81 -7.33
N SER A 140 -0.65 7.72 -8.04
CA SER A 140 -1.98 7.28 -8.46
C SER A 140 -2.29 5.91 -7.86
N VAL A 141 -3.48 5.73 -7.31
CA VAL A 141 -3.96 4.46 -6.76
C VAL A 141 -5.31 4.14 -7.39
N ARG A 142 -5.34 3.09 -8.20
CA ARG A 142 -6.57 2.58 -8.83
C ARG A 142 -7.06 1.36 -8.06
N PHE A 143 -8.32 1.40 -7.64
CA PHE A 143 -9.06 0.27 -7.11
C PHE A 143 -10.05 -0.18 -8.17
N ALA A 144 -9.86 -1.36 -8.72
CA ALA A 144 -10.70 -1.93 -9.78
C ALA A 144 -11.36 -3.21 -9.28
N LEU A 145 -12.68 -3.23 -9.23
CA LEU A 145 -13.49 -4.33 -8.73
C LEU A 145 -14.16 -5.04 -9.91
N ASP A 146 -13.95 -6.33 -9.99
CA ASP A 146 -14.44 -7.21 -11.04
C ASP A 146 -15.26 -8.35 -10.44
N ALA A 147 -16.35 -8.73 -11.09
CA ALA A 147 -17.28 -9.75 -10.60
C ALA A 147 -16.68 -11.18 -10.52
N VAL A 148 -15.62 -11.44 -11.28
CA VAL A 148 -14.98 -12.76 -11.36
C VAL A 148 -13.69 -12.80 -10.56
N THR A 149 -12.82 -11.82 -10.77
CA THR A 149 -11.46 -11.79 -10.19
C THR A 149 -11.37 -11.06 -8.87
N GLY A 150 -12.39 -10.25 -8.51
CA GLY A 150 -12.44 -9.48 -7.27
C GLY A 150 -11.70 -8.15 -7.37
N LEU A 151 -11.06 -7.72 -6.28
CA LEU A 151 -10.41 -6.40 -6.19
C LEU A 151 -8.95 -6.47 -6.66
N THR A 152 -8.61 -5.62 -7.63
CA THR A 152 -7.24 -5.31 -8.01
C THR A 152 -6.89 -3.89 -7.55
N VAL A 153 -5.77 -3.72 -6.88
CA VAL A 153 -5.25 -2.41 -6.48
C VAL A 153 -3.93 -2.16 -7.18
N THR A 154 -3.88 -1.11 -8.00
CA THR A 154 -2.68 -0.70 -8.73
C THR A 154 -2.18 0.63 -8.18
N THR A 155 -0.96 0.66 -7.68
CA THR A 155 -0.30 1.89 -7.24
C THR A 155 0.81 2.26 -8.22
N THR A 156 0.73 3.46 -8.78
CA THR A 156 1.75 4.04 -9.66
C THR A 156 2.34 5.27 -8.97
N ALA A 157 3.67 5.39 -8.99
CA ALA A 157 4.34 6.59 -8.54
C ALA A 157 5.33 7.05 -9.62
N THR A 158 5.19 8.30 -10.02
CA THR A 158 6.07 8.93 -11.01
C THR A 158 6.91 9.99 -10.32
N ASN A 159 8.24 9.87 -10.42
CA ASN A 159 9.14 10.93 -9.98
C ASN A 159 9.10 12.08 -11.00
N VAL A 160 8.55 13.21 -10.58
CA VAL A 160 8.42 14.42 -11.41
C VAL A 160 9.52 15.45 -11.14
N GLY A 161 10.53 15.06 -10.37
CA GLY A 161 11.69 15.89 -10.06
C GLY A 161 11.51 16.74 -8.79
N ALA A 162 12.54 17.51 -8.46
CA ALA A 162 12.43 18.52 -7.41
C ALA A 162 11.66 19.72 -7.96
N ALA A 163 10.44 19.95 -7.49
CA ALA A 163 9.60 21.06 -7.96
C ALA A 163 10.14 22.45 -7.59
N VAL A 164 11.06 22.53 -6.63
CA VAL A 164 11.72 23.79 -6.20
C VAL A 164 13.13 23.43 -5.75
N ALA A 165 14.12 24.23 -6.15
CA ALA A 165 15.41 24.25 -5.47
C ALA A 165 15.10 24.48 -3.97
N ALA A 166 15.25 23.44 -3.16
CA ALA A 166 15.11 23.58 -1.72
C ALA A 166 16.05 24.71 -1.28
N PRO A 167 15.62 25.62 -0.38
CA PRO A 167 16.49 26.68 0.09
C PRO A 167 17.72 26.00 0.69
N HIS A 168 18.81 26.07 -0.07
CA HIS A 168 20.17 25.63 0.23
C HIS A 168 20.27 24.59 1.39
N VAL A 169 19.89 23.36 1.11
CA VAL A 169 20.36 22.22 1.89
C VAL A 169 21.78 21.98 1.38
N PRO A 170 22.83 22.14 2.20
CA PRO A 170 24.19 21.81 1.78
C PRO A 170 24.21 20.35 1.28
N GLY A 171 24.61 20.13 0.03
CA GLY A 171 24.62 18.80 -0.58
C GLY A 171 23.39 18.43 -1.41
N ALA A 172 22.34 19.26 -1.47
CA ALA A 172 21.26 19.02 -2.44
C ALA A 172 21.81 19.21 -3.86
N PRO A 173 21.61 18.23 -4.77
CA PRO A 173 22.05 18.39 -6.14
C PRO A 173 21.37 19.61 -6.77
N GLU A 174 22.16 20.44 -7.46
CA GLU A 174 21.60 21.54 -8.24
C GLU A 174 20.63 20.96 -9.28
N ALA A 175 19.41 21.49 -9.31
CA ALA A 175 18.37 21.08 -10.23
C ALA A 175 18.79 21.42 -11.67
N ALA A 176 19.41 20.48 -12.34
CA ALA A 176 19.77 20.55 -13.75
C ALA A 176 19.16 19.36 -14.52
N GLY A 177 18.00 19.57 -15.07
CA GLY A 177 17.54 18.95 -16.32
C GLY A 177 16.96 17.54 -16.28
N GLU A 178 17.39 16.61 -15.43
CA GLU A 178 16.80 15.28 -15.30
C GLU A 178 16.41 15.01 -13.84
N ALA A 179 15.24 14.39 -13.63
CA ALA A 179 14.80 13.97 -12.31
C ALA A 179 15.79 12.92 -11.76
N LEU A 180 16.44 13.22 -10.64
CA LEU A 180 17.30 12.25 -9.97
C LEU A 180 16.44 11.04 -9.51
N PRO A 181 16.95 9.81 -9.60
CA PRO A 181 16.25 8.64 -9.07
C PRO A 181 15.88 8.85 -7.60
N ALA A 182 14.62 8.58 -7.27
CA ALA A 182 14.12 8.66 -5.90
C ALA A 182 14.22 7.29 -5.21
N PRO A 183 14.66 7.21 -3.94
CA PRO A 183 14.49 5.98 -3.18
C PRO A 183 13.01 5.74 -2.95
N TYR A 184 12.51 4.56 -3.32
CA TYR A 184 11.09 4.29 -3.35
C TYR A 184 10.75 2.87 -2.91
N GLY A 185 9.68 2.75 -2.15
CA GLY A 185 9.01 1.52 -1.81
C GLY A 185 7.52 1.76 -1.65
N VAL A 186 6.73 0.72 -1.89
CA VAL A 186 5.27 0.78 -1.81
C VAL A 186 4.71 -0.45 -1.13
N SER A 187 3.62 -0.29 -0.40
CA SER A 187 2.79 -1.38 0.11
C SER A 187 1.35 -0.91 0.33
N ALA A 188 0.43 -1.87 0.46
CA ALA A 188 -0.88 -1.69 1.04
C ALA A 188 -0.94 -2.38 2.41
N HIS A 189 -1.83 -1.95 3.29
CA HIS A 189 -1.93 -2.46 4.66
C HIS A 189 -3.31 -3.10 4.97
N PRO A 190 -3.83 -4.04 4.13
CA PRO A 190 -5.11 -4.67 4.38
C PRO A 190 -5.03 -5.59 5.60
N TYR A 191 -6.06 -5.59 6.44
CA TYR A 191 -6.23 -6.54 7.52
C TYR A 191 -7.19 -7.63 7.05
N LEU A 192 -6.64 -8.79 6.68
CA LEU A 192 -7.44 -9.88 6.12
C LEU A 192 -8.31 -10.51 7.21
N THR A 193 -9.55 -10.86 6.88
CA THR A 193 -10.41 -11.65 7.74
C THR A 193 -10.02 -13.13 7.71
N ARG A 194 -10.48 -13.88 8.69
CA ARG A 194 -10.27 -15.32 8.80
C ARG A 194 -11.55 -16.01 9.32
N SER A 195 -11.69 -17.28 8.99
CA SER A 195 -12.83 -18.10 9.44
C SER A 195 -12.51 -19.02 10.62
N VAL A 196 -11.26 -19.07 11.02
CA VAL A 196 -10.73 -19.86 12.14
C VAL A 196 -9.85 -18.96 13.02
N PRO A 197 -9.53 -19.35 14.26
CA PRO A 197 -8.54 -18.67 15.08
C PRO A 197 -7.20 -18.46 14.34
N LEU A 198 -6.47 -17.39 14.67
CA LEU A 198 -5.24 -17.03 13.92
C LEU A 198 -4.18 -18.14 13.99
N ASP A 199 -4.04 -18.77 15.13
CA ASP A 199 -3.12 -19.88 15.39
C ASP A 199 -3.42 -21.13 14.55
N GLU A 200 -4.69 -21.31 14.13
CA GLU A 200 -5.12 -22.38 13.24
C GLU A 200 -5.01 -22.02 11.74
N CYS A 201 -4.80 -20.74 11.41
CA CYS A 201 -4.63 -20.31 10.03
C CYS A 201 -3.36 -20.91 9.43
N VAL A 202 -3.45 -21.42 8.21
CA VAL A 202 -2.27 -21.88 7.45
C VAL A 202 -1.73 -20.71 6.63
N LEU A 203 -0.46 -20.39 6.84
CA LEU A 203 0.25 -19.36 6.10
C LEU A 203 1.28 -20.01 5.18
N THR A 204 1.32 -19.59 3.92
CA THR A 204 2.35 -19.94 2.95
C THR A 204 3.02 -18.66 2.46
N VAL A 205 4.35 -18.59 2.60
CA VAL A 205 5.15 -17.46 2.12
C VAL A 205 6.33 -18.02 1.32
N PRO A 206 6.36 -17.87 -0.02
CA PRO A 206 7.41 -18.44 -0.87
C PRO A 206 8.68 -17.58 -0.82
N ALA A 207 9.16 -17.25 0.38
CA ALA A 207 10.37 -16.46 0.62
C ALA A 207 11.52 -17.36 1.06
N ALA A 208 12.69 -17.20 0.46
CA ALA A 208 13.90 -17.94 0.82
C ALA A 208 14.70 -17.30 1.97
N THR A 209 14.43 -16.04 2.28
CA THR A 209 15.14 -15.28 3.33
C THR A 209 14.16 -14.50 4.18
N VAL A 210 14.54 -14.30 5.44
CA VAL A 210 13.86 -13.40 6.38
C VAL A 210 14.79 -12.24 6.75
N LEU A 211 14.19 -11.07 6.96
CA LEU A 211 14.84 -9.90 7.50
C LEU A 211 14.63 -9.89 9.02
N ASP A 212 15.69 -10.06 9.78
CA ASP A 212 15.64 -9.95 11.24
C ASP A 212 15.49 -8.49 11.65
N ALA A 213 14.75 -8.25 12.69
CA ALA A 213 14.55 -6.94 13.28
C ALA A 213 15.14 -6.89 14.70
N ASP A 214 15.70 -5.75 15.06
CA ASP A 214 16.08 -5.46 16.44
C ASP A 214 14.79 -5.39 17.30
N PRO A 215 14.67 -6.14 18.38
CA PRO A 215 13.44 -6.22 19.15
C PRO A 215 13.05 -4.92 19.88
N ALA A 216 13.99 -4.01 20.13
CA ALA A 216 13.73 -2.75 20.81
C ALA A 216 13.32 -1.64 19.84
N THR A 217 13.93 -1.60 18.68
CA THR A 217 13.75 -0.52 17.71
C THR A 217 12.97 -0.94 16.45
N MET A 218 12.76 -2.25 16.28
CA MET A 218 12.20 -2.84 15.05
C MET A 218 13.00 -2.49 13.78
N ALA A 219 14.23 -2.01 13.95
CA ALA A 219 15.14 -1.72 12.86
C ALA A 219 15.64 -3.02 12.19
N PRO A 220 15.86 -3.02 10.87
CA PRO A 220 16.52 -4.15 10.21
C PRO A 220 17.89 -4.45 10.83
N ALA A 221 18.07 -5.69 11.33
CA ALA A 221 19.30 -6.14 11.99
C ALA A 221 20.13 -7.10 11.13
N GLY A 222 19.54 -7.69 10.09
CA GLY A 222 20.25 -8.60 9.20
C GLY A 222 19.29 -9.39 8.31
N ARG A 223 19.86 -10.17 7.39
CA ARG A 223 19.12 -11.09 6.53
C ARG A 223 19.72 -12.49 6.65
N ARG A 224 18.86 -13.49 6.80
CA ARG A 224 19.29 -14.90 6.85
C ARG A 224 18.35 -15.82 6.06
N PRO A 225 18.80 -17.00 5.65
CA PRO A 225 17.94 -18.03 5.06
C PRO A 225 16.85 -18.45 6.03
N VAL A 226 15.67 -18.80 5.51
CA VAL A 226 14.55 -19.34 6.30
C VAL A 226 14.69 -20.84 6.53
N GLU A 227 15.43 -21.55 5.67
CA GLU A 227 15.59 -23.00 5.69
C GLU A 227 16.03 -23.52 7.06
N GLY A 228 15.28 -24.48 7.59
CA GLY A 228 15.55 -25.09 8.91
C GLY A 228 15.28 -24.19 10.10
N THR A 229 14.54 -23.09 9.94
CA THR A 229 14.12 -22.17 11.01
C THR A 229 12.60 -22.13 11.17
N ASP A 230 12.12 -21.55 12.28
CA ASP A 230 10.70 -21.32 12.53
C ASP A 230 10.09 -20.30 11.57
N TRP A 231 10.89 -19.62 10.76
CA TRP A 231 10.45 -18.66 9.73
C TRP A 231 10.33 -19.28 8.33
N ASP A 232 10.45 -20.62 8.22
CA ASP A 232 10.26 -21.32 6.94
C ASP A 232 8.77 -21.61 6.72
N TRP A 233 8.13 -20.74 5.94
CA TRP A 233 6.71 -20.79 5.59
C TRP A 233 6.46 -21.27 4.15
N ARG A 234 7.49 -21.79 3.46
CA ARG A 234 7.40 -22.12 2.03
C ARG A 234 6.42 -23.24 1.73
N GLU A 235 6.33 -24.24 2.59
CA GLU A 235 5.43 -25.41 2.42
C GLU A 235 4.05 -25.19 3.07
N GLY A 236 3.79 -24.05 3.65
CA GLY A 236 2.56 -23.77 4.39
C GLY A 236 2.50 -24.50 5.72
N ARG A 237 2.22 -23.78 6.79
CA ARG A 237 2.01 -24.32 8.12
C ARG A 237 1.07 -23.44 8.93
N ALA A 238 0.50 -23.99 10.02
CA ALA A 238 -0.29 -23.22 10.96
C ALA A 238 0.56 -22.08 11.56
N VAL A 239 -0.04 -20.90 11.70
CA VAL A 239 0.62 -19.72 12.29
C VAL A 239 1.08 -20.03 13.70
N GLY A 240 0.25 -20.75 14.48
CA GLY A 240 0.58 -21.13 15.84
C GLY A 240 0.78 -19.93 16.76
N GLU A 241 1.52 -20.14 17.84
CA GLU A 241 1.86 -19.08 18.81
C GLU A 241 3.11 -18.28 18.35
N THR A 242 3.24 -18.00 17.06
CA THR A 242 4.36 -17.19 16.54
C THR A 242 4.13 -15.73 16.92
N SER A 243 4.90 -15.22 17.83
CA SER A 243 4.93 -13.83 18.29
C SER A 243 6.26 -13.17 17.91
#